data_cb40668bd72e7fac8c6357a8732ab7c6
#
_entry.id   cb40668bd72e7fac8c6357a8732ab7c6
#
_cell.length_a   1.000
_cell.length_b   1.000
_cell.length_c   1.000
_cell.angle_alpha   90.00
_cell.angle_beta   90.00
_cell.angle_gamma   90.00
#
_symmetry.space_group_name_H-M   'P 1'
#
loop_
_entity.id
_entity.type
_entity.pdbx_description
1 polymer ?
#
loop_
_entity_poly.entity_id
_entity_poly.type
_entity_poly.pdbx_seq_one_letter_code
_entity_poly.pdbx_strand_id
1 'polypeptide(L)'
;ISSISLAHIVIAFVAIALGTLVTGSGPHAGDVDAPRLDFDISAITRLHSSSVWTLLIITFIFYRSKDLRFETKKWLNVFILLAIAQGALGYIQYWLAVPELLVGFHLLGSVLVWIAAWRIRLSVVRKPA
;
A
#
# COMPACT_ATOMS: atom_id res chain seq x y z
N ILE A 1 -10.38 12.07 -13.91
CA ILE A 1 -8.99 11.82 -13.43
C ILE A 1 -8.81 12.29 -11.98
N SER A 2 -9.30 13.47 -11.62
CA SER A 2 -9.17 13.97 -10.25
C SER A 2 -9.87 13.08 -9.21
N SER A 3 -11.08 12.62 -9.49
CA SER A 3 -11.85 11.74 -8.58
C SER A 3 -11.19 10.38 -8.40
N ILE A 4 -10.69 9.76 -9.49
CA ILE A 4 -10.01 8.47 -9.39
C ILE A 4 -8.67 8.60 -8.67
N SER A 5 -7.94 9.70 -8.85
CA SER A 5 -6.70 9.94 -8.11
C SER A 5 -6.95 10.18 -6.62
N LEU A 6 -8.10 10.76 -6.26
CA LEU A 6 -8.51 10.90 -4.87
C LEU A 6 -8.87 9.52 -4.27
N ALA A 7 -9.67 8.73 -4.98
CA ALA A 7 -10.00 7.37 -4.56
C ALA A 7 -8.73 6.53 -4.38
N HIS A 8 -7.78 6.62 -5.31
CA HIS A 8 -6.51 5.91 -5.27
C HIS A 8 -5.73 6.21 -3.98
N ILE A 9 -5.54 7.50 -3.63
CA ILE A 9 -4.77 7.86 -2.42
C ILE A 9 -5.52 7.50 -1.13
N VAL A 10 -6.85 7.61 -1.12
CA VAL A 10 -7.67 7.21 0.05
C VAL A 10 -7.57 5.71 0.29
N ILE A 11 -7.68 4.88 -0.74
CA ILE A 11 -7.55 3.43 -0.59
C ILE A 11 -6.10 3.04 -0.25
N ALA A 12 -5.10 3.74 -0.79
CA ALA A 12 -3.70 3.54 -0.38
C ALA A 12 -3.51 3.82 1.12
N PHE A 13 -4.11 4.90 1.63
CA PHE A 13 -4.10 5.19 3.06
C PHE A 13 -4.77 4.08 3.89
N VAL A 14 -5.96 3.64 3.47
CA VAL A 14 -6.69 2.55 4.16
C VAL A 14 -5.87 1.26 4.18
N ALA A 15 -5.26 0.89 3.05
CA ALA A 15 -4.43 -0.31 2.97
C ALA A 15 -3.23 -0.24 3.93
N ILE A 16 -2.54 0.89 3.99
CA ILE A 16 -1.41 1.10 4.90
C ILE A 16 -1.87 1.10 6.35
N ALA A 17 -2.96 1.79 6.68
CA ALA A 17 -3.51 1.81 8.03
C ALA A 17 -3.90 0.40 8.52
N LEU A 18 -4.57 -0.39 7.67
CA LEU A 18 -4.88 -1.79 7.97
C LEU A 18 -3.61 -2.63 8.15
N GLY A 19 -2.56 -2.37 7.35
CA GLY A 19 -1.25 -3.01 7.51
C GLY A 19 -0.60 -2.72 8.86
N THR A 20 -0.73 -1.51 9.38
CA THR A 20 -0.24 -1.18 10.74
C THR A 20 -1.01 -1.93 11.83
N LEU A 21 -2.31 -2.12 11.65
CA LEU A 21 -3.12 -2.94 12.57
C LEU A 21 -2.71 -4.41 12.53
N VAL A 22 -2.37 -4.95 11.35
CA VAL A 22 -1.82 -6.31 11.22
C VAL A 22 -0.51 -6.44 11.98
N THR A 23 0.41 -5.51 11.79
CA THR A 23 1.71 -5.50 12.50
C THR A 23 1.52 -5.40 14.02
N GLY A 24 0.64 -4.49 14.47
CA GLY A 24 0.34 -4.31 15.90
C GLY A 24 -0.37 -5.48 16.56
N SER A 25 -1.05 -6.32 15.80
CA SER A 25 -1.76 -7.52 16.27
C SER A 25 -0.92 -8.79 16.12
N GLY A 26 0.19 -8.71 15.36
CA GLY A 26 1.06 -9.84 15.02
C GLY A 26 2.18 -10.06 16.04
N PRO A 27 3.07 -11.06 15.77
CA PRO A 27 4.14 -11.45 16.69
C PRO A 27 5.27 -10.41 16.79
N HIS A 28 5.45 -9.54 15.78
CA HIS A 28 6.55 -8.58 15.69
C HIS A 28 6.01 -7.14 15.60
N ALA A 29 5.48 -6.63 16.72
CA ALA A 29 5.00 -5.26 16.83
C ALA A 29 6.11 -4.24 17.20
N GLY A 30 7.37 -4.58 16.92
CA GLY A 30 8.54 -3.75 17.18
C GLY A 30 9.30 -4.10 18.45
N ASP A 31 8.63 -4.51 19.51
CA ASP A 31 9.19 -4.91 20.78
C ASP A 31 8.46 -6.17 21.28
N VAL A 32 9.22 -7.15 21.80
CA VAL A 32 8.65 -8.39 22.36
C VAL A 32 7.75 -8.14 23.57
N ASP A 33 8.00 -7.08 24.31
CA ASP A 33 7.23 -6.66 25.48
C ASP A 33 6.12 -5.67 25.17
N ALA A 34 6.00 -5.21 23.91
CA ALA A 34 4.95 -4.28 23.51
C ALA A 34 3.57 -4.93 23.59
N PRO A 35 2.56 -4.22 24.14
CA PRO A 35 1.20 -4.71 24.14
C PRO A 35 0.71 -4.95 22.70
N ARG A 36 0.07 -6.10 22.47
CA ARG A 36 -0.57 -6.39 21.18
C ARG A 36 -1.94 -5.75 21.09
N LEU A 37 -2.34 -5.35 19.88
CA LEU A 37 -3.70 -4.93 19.60
C LEU A 37 -4.63 -6.15 19.68
N ASP A 38 -5.81 -5.97 20.24
CA ASP A 38 -6.81 -7.03 20.41
C ASP A 38 -7.69 -7.19 19.17
N PHE A 39 -7.04 -7.43 18.01
CA PHE A 39 -7.72 -7.80 16.77
C PHE A 39 -7.47 -9.27 16.45
N ASP A 40 -8.48 -9.93 15.89
CA ASP A 40 -8.28 -11.23 15.26
C ASP A 40 -7.33 -11.07 14.07
N ILE A 41 -6.12 -11.61 14.20
CA ILE A 41 -5.05 -11.48 13.19
C ILE A 41 -5.49 -12.00 11.83
N SER A 42 -6.28 -13.08 11.78
CA SER A 42 -6.79 -13.64 10.53
C SER A 42 -7.77 -12.68 9.84
N ALA A 43 -8.69 -12.08 10.59
CA ALA A 43 -9.67 -11.15 10.06
C ALA A 43 -9.01 -9.83 9.57
N ILE A 44 -8.13 -9.25 10.38
CA ILE A 44 -7.46 -7.99 10.02
C ILE A 44 -6.49 -8.16 8.84
N THR A 45 -5.81 -9.32 8.74
CA THR A 45 -4.95 -9.64 7.60
C THR A 45 -5.77 -9.77 6.31
N ARG A 46 -6.95 -10.38 6.36
CA ARG A 46 -7.86 -10.45 5.19
C ARG A 46 -8.37 -9.08 4.76
N LEU A 47 -8.71 -8.21 5.70
CA LEU A 47 -9.12 -6.84 5.40
C LEU A 47 -7.98 -6.05 4.74
N HIS A 48 -6.76 -6.16 5.27
CA HIS A 48 -5.58 -5.56 4.66
C HIS A 48 -5.35 -6.08 3.24
N SER A 49 -5.31 -7.38 3.05
CA SER A 49 -5.13 -7.99 1.72
C SER A 49 -6.23 -7.57 0.73
N SER A 50 -7.48 -7.55 1.16
CA SER A 50 -8.62 -7.11 0.33
C SER A 50 -8.49 -5.64 -0.08
N SER A 51 -8.03 -4.77 0.82
CA SER A 51 -7.79 -3.36 0.50
C SER A 51 -6.64 -3.18 -0.50
N VAL A 52 -5.60 -4.00 -0.42
CA VAL A 52 -4.50 -4.01 -1.39
C VAL A 52 -4.98 -4.45 -2.77
N TRP A 53 -5.79 -5.51 -2.87
CA TRP A 53 -6.39 -5.91 -4.14
C TRP A 53 -7.31 -4.83 -4.73
N THR A 54 -8.12 -4.18 -3.90
CA THR A 54 -8.94 -3.03 -4.31
C THR A 54 -8.07 -1.89 -4.84
N LEU A 55 -6.97 -1.59 -4.17
CA LEU A 55 -6.01 -0.59 -4.60
C LEU A 55 -5.39 -0.93 -5.97
N LEU A 56 -5.01 -2.18 -6.19
CA LEU A 56 -4.47 -2.63 -7.48
C LEU A 56 -5.51 -2.50 -8.60
N ILE A 57 -6.76 -2.85 -8.34
CA ILE A 57 -7.86 -2.69 -9.31
C ILE A 57 -8.06 -1.21 -9.67
N ILE A 58 -8.12 -0.33 -8.67
CA ILE A 58 -8.26 1.13 -8.88
C ILE A 58 -7.04 1.65 -9.64
N THR A 59 -5.84 1.20 -9.31
CA THR A 59 -4.61 1.58 -10.02
C THR A 59 -4.67 1.19 -11.49
N PHE A 60 -5.14 -0.03 -11.78
CA PHE A 60 -5.31 -0.51 -13.16
C PHE A 60 -6.33 0.32 -13.93
N ILE A 61 -7.50 0.59 -13.34
CA ILE A 61 -8.53 1.45 -13.95
C ILE A 61 -7.96 2.85 -14.21
N PHE A 62 -7.23 3.40 -13.25
CA PHE A 62 -6.59 4.70 -13.39
C PHE A 62 -5.56 4.72 -14.51
N TYR A 63 -4.72 3.68 -14.60
CA TYR A 63 -3.72 3.53 -15.65
C TYR A 63 -4.33 3.47 -17.06
N ARG A 64 -5.56 2.94 -17.18
CA ARG A 64 -6.33 2.85 -18.42
C ARG A 64 -7.08 4.14 -18.77
N SER A 65 -7.06 5.15 -17.90
CA SER A 65 -7.71 6.43 -18.19
C SER A 65 -7.07 7.10 -19.40
N LYS A 66 -7.93 7.72 -20.22
CA LYS A 66 -7.47 8.49 -21.38
C LYS A 66 -6.83 9.81 -20.93
N ASP A 67 -5.95 10.34 -21.76
CA ASP A 67 -5.33 11.67 -21.59
C ASP A 67 -4.53 11.84 -20.28
N LEU A 68 -3.92 10.77 -19.80
CA LEU A 68 -3.00 10.86 -18.67
C LEU A 68 -1.74 11.62 -19.06
N ARG A 69 -1.39 12.61 -18.25
CA ARG A 69 -0.12 13.32 -18.37
C ARG A 69 1.05 12.36 -18.19
N PHE A 70 2.14 12.63 -18.90
CA PHE A 70 3.37 11.81 -18.83
C PHE A 70 3.84 11.61 -17.38
N GLU A 71 3.85 12.68 -16.57
CA GLU A 71 4.28 12.62 -15.17
C GLU A 71 3.36 11.71 -14.32
N THR A 72 2.04 11.76 -14.55
CA THR A 72 1.09 10.88 -13.87
C THR A 72 1.33 9.42 -14.24
N LYS A 73 1.54 9.14 -15.52
CA LYS A 73 1.79 7.80 -16.02
C LYS A 73 3.11 7.23 -15.50
N LYS A 74 4.15 8.05 -15.42
CA LYS A 74 5.44 7.71 -14.83
C LYS A 74 5.28 7.26 -13.37
N TRP A 75 4.58 8.04 -12.56
CA TRP A 75 4.38 7.71 -11.15
C TRP A 75 3.45 6.52 -10.94
N LEU A 76 2.47 6.30 -11.82
CA LEU A 76 1.67 5.08 -11.82
C LEU A 76 2.53 3.84 -12.09
N ASN A 77 3.49 3.90 -13.02
CA ASN A 77 4.44 2.80 -13.27
C ASN A 77 5.30 2.51 -12.03
N VAL A 78 5.84 3.55 -11.39
CA VAL A 78 6.61 3.41 -10.14
C VAL A 78 5.74 2.78 -9.04
N PHE A 79 4.51 3.26 -8.89
CA PHE A 79 3.57 2.73 -7.91
C PHE A 79 3.26 1.25 -8.15
N ILE A 80 2.97 0.85 -9.38
CA ILE A 80 2.67 -0.53 -9.75
C ILE A 80 3.85 -1.45 -9.40
N LEU A 81 5.08 -1.03 -9.73
CA LEU A 81 6.29 -1.80 -9.41
C LEU A 81 6.44 -1.99 -7.90
N LEU A 82 6.30 -0.91 -7.13
CA LEU A 82 6.38 -0.94 -5.67
C LEU A 82 5.25 -1.79 -5.06
N ALA A 83 4.02 -1.64 -5.55
CA ALA A 83 2.87 -2.39 -5.05
C ALA A 83 2.99 -3.89 -5.30
N ILE A 84 3.49 -4.30 -6.48
CA ILE A 84 3.76 -5.71 -6.79
C ILE A 84 4.87 -6.26 -5.88
N ALA A 85 5.97 -5.52 -5.72
CA ALA A 85 7.06 -5.92 -4.82
C ALA A 85 6.57 -6.06 -3.37
N GLN A 86 5.76 -5.13 -2.89
CA GLN A 86 5.17 -5.18 -1.54
C GLN A 86 4.19 -6.33 -1.37
N GLY A 87 3.35 -6.60 -2.37
CA GLY A 87 2.43 -7.73 -2.35
C GLY A 87 3.17 -9.07 -2.31
N ALA A 88 4.19 -9.23 -3.15
CA ALA A 88 5.05 -10.42 -3.14
C ALA A 88 5.74 -10.59 -1.79
N LEU A 89 6.33 -9.53 -1.24
CA LEU A 89 6.98 -9.56 0.07
C LEU A 89 5.99 -9.89 1.19
N GLY A 90 4.77 -9.34 1.13
CA GLY A 90 3.70 -9.62 2.08
C GLY A 90 3.32 -11.11 2.12
N TYR A 91 3.15 -11.75 0.97
CA TYR A 91 2.88 -13.20 0.89
C TYR A 91 4.10 -14.05 1.31
N ILE A 92 5.30 -13.68 0.90
CA ILE A 92 6.53 -14.39 1.29
C ILE A 92 6.69 -14.37 2.81
N GLN A 93 6.57 -13.22 3.47
CA GLN A 93 6.67 -13.13 4.91
C GLN A 93 5.58 -13.94 5.63
N TYR A 94 4.37 -13.99 5.08
CA TYR A 94 3.27 -14.78 5.62
C TYR A 94 3.62 -16.29 5.57
N TRP A 95 4.13 -16.78 4.45
CA TRP A 95 4.51 -18.18 4.30
C TRP A 95 5.75 -18.59 5.11
N LEU A 96 6.64 -17.63 5.42
CA LEU A 96 7.85 -17.88 6.22
C LEU A 96 7.64 -17.64 7.73
N ALA A 97 6.40 -17.62 8.22
CA ALA A 97 6.07 -17.35 9.62
C ALA A 97 6.54 -15.98 10.13
N VAL A 98 6.45 -14.96 9.28
CA VAL A 98 6.64 -13.54 9.61
C VAL A 98 8.04 -13.22 10.19
N PRO A 99 9.15 -13.46 9.45
CA PRO A 99 10.48 -13.10 9.91
C PRO A 99 10.61 -11.58 10.10
N GLU A 100 11.24 -11.14 11.18
CA GLU A 100 11.39 -9.73 11.58
C GLU A 100 12.00 -8.86 10.47
N LEU A 101 13.05 -9.37 9.82
CA LEU A 101 13.73 -8.63 8.74
C LEU A 101 12.81 -8.34 7.56
N LEU A 102 11.98 -9.32 7.17
CA LEU A 102 11.01 -9.15 6.07
C LEU A 102 9.90 -8.17 6.46
N VAL A 103 9.46 -8.19 7.71
CA VAL A 103 8.52 -7.20 8.25
C VAL A 103 9.12 -5.79 8.14
N GLY A 104 10.39 -5.60 8.51
CA GLY A 104 11.09 -4.33 8.39
C GLY A 104 11.16 -3.83 6.95
N PHE A 105 11.48 -4.69 5.99
CA PHE A 105 11.47 -4.33 4.56
C PHE A 105 10.06 -4.03 4.04
N HIS A 106 9.05 -4.74 4.51
CA HIS A 106 7.67 -4.48 4.14
C HIS A 106 7.20 -3.10 4.65
N LEU A 107 7.56 -2.73 5.88
CA LEU A 107 7.28 -1.41 6.46
C LEU A 107 7.99 -0.31 5.68
N LEU A 108 9.28 -0.48 5.35
CA LEU A 108 10.02 0.49 4.54
C LEU A 108 9.37 0.67 3.15
N GLY A 109 9.00 -0.43 2.51
CA GLY A 109 8.35 -0.39 1.21
C GLY A 109 6.97 0.26 1.25
N SER A 110 6.23 0.16 2.36
CA SER A 110 4.95 0.84 2.51
C SER A 110 5.10 2.36 2.50
N VAL A 111 6.19 2.90 3.05
CA VAL A 111 6.53 4.32 2.95
C VAL A 111 6.77 4.74 1.51
N LEU A 112 7.48 3.92 0.73
CA LEU A 112 7.73 4.19 -0.70
C LEU A 112 6.43 4.15 -1.52
N VAL A 113 5.54 3.21 -1.23
CA VAL A 113 4.19 3.15 -1.83
C VAL A 113 3.40 4.42 -1.52
N TRP A 114 3.44 4.89 -0.27
CA TRP A 114 2.77 6.13 0.14
C TRP A 114 3.30 7.36 -0.58
N ILE A 115 4.63 7.49 -0.68
CA ILE A 115 5.27 8.58 -1.44
C ILE A 115 4.81 8.53 -2.91
N ALA A 116 4.82 7.36 -3.54
CA ALA A 116 4.38 7.21 -4.93
C ALA A 116 2.90 7.58 -5.11
N ALA A 117 2.02 7.19 -4.19
CA ALA A 117 0.61 7.57 -4.21
C ALA A 117 0.42 9.10 -4.14
N TRP A 118 1.17 9.79 -3.28
CA TRP A 118 1.17 11.25 -3.22
C TRP A 118 1.70 11.88 -4.51
N ARG A 119 2.76 11.35 -5.08
CA ARG A 119 3.33 11.85 -6.34
C ARG A 119 2.31 11.73 -7.49
N ILE A 120 1.55 10.64 -7.53
CA ILE A 120 0.43 10.49 -8.47
C ILE A 120 -0.61 11.59 -8.24
N ARG A 121 -1.07 11.78 -7.00
CA ARG A 121 -2.08 12.79 -6.69
C ARG A 121 -1.61 14.19 -7.06
N LEU A 122 -0.40 14.55 -6.68
CA LEU A 122 0.19 15.86 -7.00
C LEU A 122 0.34 16.10 -8.50
N SER A 123 0.70 15.06 -9.26
CA SER A 123 0.81 15.17 -10.73
C SER A 123 -0.53 15.46 -11.41
N VAL A 124 -1.65 15.08 -10.78
CA VAL A 124 -3.01 15.36 -11.28
C VAL A 124 -3.48 16.75 -10.91
N VAL A 125 -3.25 17.19 -9.67
CA VAL A 125 -3.84 18.45 -9.16
C VAL A 125 -3.00 19.69 -9.43
N ARG A 126 -1.69 19.53 -9.66
CA ARG A 126 -0.83 20.67 -10.03
C ARG A 126 -1.17 21.17 -11.42
N LYS A 127 -1.41 22.47 -11.53
CA LYS A 127 -1.50 23.14 -12.84
C LYS A 127 -0.15 23.03 -13.56
N PRO A 128 -0.12 22.86 -14.89
CA PRO A 128 1.11 23.03 -15.65
C PRO A 128 1.68 24.42 -15.38
N ALA A 129 3.01 24.49 -15.24
CA ALA A 129 3.72 25.75 -15.22
C ALA A 129 3.61 26.45 -16.57
#